data_41c8154d692c997d03e21f6b940c4953
#
_entry.id   41c8154d692c997d03e21f6b940c4953
#
_cell.length_a   1.000
_cell.length_b   1.000
_cell.length_c   1.000
_cell.angle_alpha   90.00
_cell.angle_beta   90.00
_cell.angle_gamma   90.00
#
_symmetry.space_group_name_H-M   'P 1'
#
loop_
_entity.id
_entity.type
_entity.pdbx_description
1 polymer ?
#
loop_
_entity_poly.entity_id
_entity_poly.type
_entity_poly.pdbx_seq_one_letter_code
_entity_poly.pdbx_strand_id
1 'polypeptide(L)'
;MLNQRLQACAAWITDGKTVCDVGTDHAYLAAELLRKERCQHVIASDIGEGPLQAARRTLEQAGLLQRATLLLSDGLEQVDKTDVSHVVIAGMGGETIIHILQPCDWVKQAVQLILQQWLAKNGYAILQEQVVKDGKFFYNLLRVQYDGVVRTLTPLEREIGVQDWSNAVVQAYGRRKRERLQTIAEQIQNSNPAMAADYLQVVAELDHRLQPESV
;
A
#
# COMPACT_ATOMS: atom_id res chain seq x y z
N MET A 1 -4.60 -2.93 -20.16
CA MET A 1 -3.82 -1.72 -19.72
C MET A 1 -3.93 -1.64 -18.21
N LEU A 2 -2.82 -1.43 -17.49
CA LEU A 2 -2.85 -1.28 -16.03
C LEU A 2 -3.68 -0.07 -15.62
N ASN A 3 -4.39 -0.18 -14.48
CA ASN A 3 -5.04 0.96 -13.84
C ASN A 3 -3.98 1.92 -13.23
N GLN A 4 -4.40 3.13 -12.89
CA GLN A 4 -3.48 4.19 -12.41
C GLN A 4 -2.72 3.78 -11.15
N ARG A 5 -3.36 3.04 -10.23
CA ARG A 5 -2.74 2.54 -9.01
C ARG A 5 -1.57 1.60 -9.31
N LEU A 6 -1.77 0.57 -10.14
CA LEU A 6 -0.71 -0.39 -10.49
C LEU A 6 0.37 0.25 -11.36
N GLN A 7 0.03 1.24 -12.20
CA GLN A 7 1.02 2.02 -12.94
C GLN A 7 1.97 2.78 -11.99
N ALA A 8 1.43 3.40 -10.94
CA ALA A 8 2.24 4.11 -9.94
C ALA A 8 3.12 3.14 -9.15
N CYS A 9 2.60 1.97 -8.74
CA CYS A 9 3.42 0.93 -8.11
C CYS A 9 4.59 0.50 -9.03
N ALA A 10 4.30 0.23 -10.31
CA ALA A 10 5.33 -0.16 -11.27
C ALA A 10 6.39 0.92 -11.48
N ALA A 11 6.01 2.22 -11.41
CA ALA A 11 6.93 3.32 -11.59
C ALA A 11 7.99 3.42 -10.48
N TRP A 12 7.70 2.94 -9.29
CA TRP A 12 8.64 2.95 -8.15
C TRP A 12 9.66 1.81 -8.17
N ILE A 13 9.47 0.82 -9.01
CA ILE A 13 10.43 -0.27 -9.23
C ILE A 13 11.35 0.14 -10.39
N THR A 14 12.61 0.40 -10.10
CA THR A 14 13.56 0.93 -11.10
C THR A 14 14.67 -0.03 -11.48
N ASP A 15 15.02 -0.97 -10.59
CA ASP A 15 16.21 -1.82 -10.70
C ASP A 15 16.05 -3.18 -9.99
N GLY A 16 14.84 -3.73 -9.99
CA GLY A 16 14.54 -5.00 -9.32
C GLY A 16 15.25 -6.18 -9.98
N LYS A 17 16.01 -6.98 -9.20
CA LYS A 17 16.45 -8.30 -9.67
C LYS A 17 15.25 -9.23 -9.71
N THR A 18 14.67 -9.51 -8.55
CA THR A 18 13.43 -10.29 -8.40
C THR A 18 12.41 -9.48 -7.62
N VAL A 19 11.20 -9.34 -8.16
CA VAL A 19 10.07 -8.66 -7.52
C VAL A 19 9.02 -9.71 -7.14
N CYS A 20 8.57 -9.70 -5.91
CA CYS A 20 7.42 -10.50 -5.46
C CYS A 20 6.14 -9.68 -5.53
N ASP A 21 5.19 -10.09 -6.37
CA ASP A 21 3.85 -9.52 -6.52
C ASP A 21 2.86 -10.39 -5.74
N VAL A 22 2.50 -9.94 -4.53
CA VAL A 22 1.65 -10.70 -3.59
C VAL A 22 0.18 -10.38 -3.83
N GLY A 23 -0.63 -11.42 -4.03
CA GLY A 23 -2.01 -11.30 -4.49
C GLY A 23 -2.06 -10.84 -5.94
N THR A 24 -1.29 -11.55 -6.78
CA THR A 24 -1.05 -11.15 -8.17
C THR A 24 -2.29 -11.17 -9.06
N ASP A 25 -3.33 -11.94 -8.67
CA ASP A 25 -4.60 -12.12 -9.39
C ASP A 25 -4.34 -12.52 -10.86
N HIS A 26 -4.41 -11.58 -11.80
CA HIS A 26 -4.17 -11.82 -13.22
C HIS A 26 -2.72 -11.55 -13.67
N ALA A 27 -1.78 -11.29 -12.78
CA ALA A 27 -0.38 -10.94 -13.07
C ALA A 27 -0.19 -9.75 -14.03
N TYR A 28 -1.12 -8.79 -14.06
CA TYR A 28 -0.97 -7.61 -14.91
C TYR A 28 0.22 -6.73 -14.48
N LEU A 29 0.45 -6.58 -13.17
CA LEU A 29 1.61 -5.84 -12.65
C LEU A 29 2.90 -6.58 -13.01
N ALA A 30 2.95 -7.89 -12.75
CA ALA A 30 4.09 -8.75 -13.08
C ALA A 30 4.47 -8.64 -14.58
N ALA A 31 3.48 -8.76 -15.46
CA ALA A 31 3.69 -8.64 -16.91
C ALA A 31 4.22 -7.25 -17.31
N GLU A 32 3.72 -6.19 -16.68
CA GLU A 32 4.18 -4.82 -16.98
C GLU A 32 5.61 -4.58 -16.51
N LEU A 33 5.96 -5.05 -15.31
CA LEU A 33 7.33 -4.95 -14.77
C LEU A 33 8.33 -5.65 -15.68
N LEU A 34 8.02 -6.87 -16.11
CA LEU A 34 8.87 -7.65 -17.01
C LEU A 34 8.97 -7.04 -18.41
N ARG A 35 7.86 -6.54 -18.96
CA ARG A 35 7.83 -5.91 -20.29
C ARG A 35 8.65 -4.61 -20.33
N LYS A 36 8.59 -3.82 -19.25
CA LYS A 36 9.35 -2.57 -19.14
C LYS A 36 10.76 -2.76 -18.57
N GLU A 37 11.20 -4.00 -18.41
CA GLU A 37 12.52 -4.35 -17.88
C GLU A 37 12.82 -3.71 -16.52
N ARG A 38 11.77 -3.51 -15.70
CA ARG A 38 11.89 -3.00 -14.33
C ARG A 38 12.46 -4.03 -13.38
N CYS A 39 12.39 -5.32 -13.73
CA CYS A 39 12.98 -6.42 -13.01
C CYS A 39 13.40 -7.53 -13.97
N GLN A 40 14.28 -8.41 -13.51
CA GLN A 40 14.74 -9.57 -14.28
C GLN A 40 13.77 -10.74 -14.14
N HIS A 41 13.19 -10.91 -12.96
CA HIS A 41 12.29 -12.01 -12.62
C HIS A 41 11.13 -11.52 -11.72
N VAL A 42 9.96 -12.16 -11.80
CA VAL A 42 8.84 -11.92 -10.90
C VAL A 42 8.39 -13.22 -10.24
N ILE A 43 8.20 -13.19 -8.93
CA ILE A 43 7.43 -14.19 -8.19
C ILE A 43 6.00 -13.65 -8.09
N ALA A 44 5.09 -14.24 -8.86
CA ALA A 44 3.68 -13.88 -8.84
C ALA A 44 2.96 -14.86 -7.89
N SER A 45 2.66 -14.41 -6.67
CA SER A 45 2.05 -15.23 -5.64
C SER A 45 0.58 -14.91 -5.42
N ASP A 46 -0.21 -15.93 -5.12
CA ASP A 46 -1.60 -15.79 -4.73
C ASP A 46 -1.99 -16.95 -3.81
N ILE A 47 -3.01 -16.76 -2.97
CA ILE A 47 -3.57 -17.80 -2.11
C ILE A 47 -4.49 -18.76 -2.89
N GLY A 48 -4.97 -18.35 -4.05
CA GLY A 48 -5.93 -19.06 -4.89
C GLY A 48 -5.31 -19.67 -6.14
N GLU A 49 -5.62 -20.93 -6.44
CA GLU A 49 -5.21 -21.57 -7.70
C GLU A 49 -5.85 -20.92 -8.94
N GLY A 50 -7.09 -20.45 -8.83
CA GLY A 50 -7.81 -19.77 -9.92
C GLY A 50 -7.11 -18.50 -10.40
N PRO A 51 -6.77 -17.57 -9.51
CA PRO A 51 -5.90 -16.44 -9.81
C PRO A 51 -4.57 -16.83 -10.45
N LEU A 52 -3.86 -17.83 -9.91
CA LEU A 52 -2.60 -18.30 -10.51
C LEU A 52 -2.75 -18.87 -11.92
N GLN A 53 -3.87 -19.53 -12.21
CA GLN A 53 -4.16 -19.97 -13.59
C GLN A 53 -4.44 -18.79 -14.53
N ALA A 54 -5.10 -17.72 -14.03
CA ALA A 54 -5.29 -16.49 -14.80
C ALA A 54 -3.96 -15.78 -15.04
N ALA A 55 -3.12 -15.68 -13.99
CA ALA A 55 -1.77 -15.15 -14.06
C ALA A 55 -0.91 -15.89 -15.12
N ARG A 56 -0.94 -17.23 -15.12
CA ARG A 56 -0.25 -18.05 -16.10
C ARG A 56 -0.65 -17.67 -17.52
N ARG A 57 -1.96 -17.63 -17.81
CA ARG A 57 -2.47 -17.26 -19.14
C ARG A 57 -1.99 -15.89 -19.59
N THR A 58 -2.02 -14.91 -18.70
CA THR A 58 -1.53 -13.55 -19.00
C THR A 58 -0.05 -13.54 -19.36
N LEU A 59 0.78 -14.24 -18.58
CA LEU A 59 2.22 -14.29 -18.78
C LEU A 59 2.60 -15.11 -20.04
N GLU A 60 1.87 -16.21 -20.33
CA GLU A 60 2.03 -17.00 -21.55
C GLU A 60 1.70 -16.17 -22.80
N GLN A 61 0.55 -15.49 -22.82
CA GLN A 61 0.14 -14.62 -23.93
C GLN A 61 1.11 -13.46 -24.17
N ALA A 62 1.78 -13.00 -23.10
CA ALA A 62 2.80 -11.97 -23.20
C ALA A 62 4.20 -12.50 -23.55
N GLY A 63 4.42 -13.83 -23.61
CA GLY A 63 5.73 -14.44 -23.84
C GLY A 63 6.70 -14.25 -22.67
N LEU A 64 6.17 -14.06 -21.44
CA LEU A 64 6.95 -13.69 -20.27
C LEU A 64 7.03 -14.79 -19.19
N LEU A 65 6.36 -15.92 -19.39
CA LEU A 65 6.25 -16.97 -18.38
C LEU A 65 7.62 -17.49 -17.91
N GLN A 66 8.62 -17.54 -18.79
CA GLN A 66 9.97 -18.01 -18.44
C GLN A 66 10.70 -17.08 -17.47
N ARG A 67 10.22 -15.84 -17.32
CA ARG A 67 10.76 -14.85 -16.38
C ARG A 67 9.87 -14.67 -15.15
N ALA A 68 8.97 -15.64 -14.90
CA ALA A 68 8.05 -15.58 -13.76
C ALA A 68 7.94 -16.93 -13.06
N THR A 69 7.88 -16.91 -11.74
CA THR A 69 7.50 -18.04 -10.90
C THR A 69 6.10 -17.81 -10.38
N LEU A 70 5.18 -18.76 -10.65
CA LEU A 70 3.84 -18.75 -10.08
C LEU A 70 3.87 -19.55 -8.78
N LEU A 71 3.48 -18.93 -7.68
CA LEU A 71 3.62 -19.49 -6.35
C LEU A 71 2.29 -19.46 -5.59
N LEU A 72 1.79 -20.63 -5.20
CA LEU A 72 0.65 -20.73 -4.28
C LEU A 72 1.16 -20.44 -2.86
N SER A 73 0.75 -19.32 -2.28
CA SER A 73 1.24 -18.87 -0.98
C SER A 73 0.21 -18.00 -0.27
N ASP A 74 0.04 -18.21 1.02
CA ASP A 74 -0.61 -17.21 1.87
C ASP A 74 0.40 -16.09 2.18
N GLY A 75 0.20 -14.95 1.52
CA GLY A 75 1.14 -13.84 1.61
C GLY A 75 2.57 -14.23 1.21
N LEU A 76 3.50 -14.12 2.16
CA LEU A 76 4.94 -14.35 1.97
C LEU A 76 5.44 -15.68 2.56
N GLU A 77 4.57 -16.57 3.05
CA GLU A 77 4.97 -17.77 3.78
C GLU A 77 5.87 -18.70 2.97
N GLN A 78 5.58 -18.87 1.68
CA GLN A 78 6.33 -19.76 0.78
C GLN A 78 7.40 -19.02 -0.05
N VAL A 79 7.55 -17.71 0.15
CA VAL A 79 8.50 -16.87 -0.61
C VAL A 79 9.88 -16.97 0.03
N ASP A 80 10.89 -17.39 -0.76
CA ASP A 80 12.27 -17.34 -0.32
C ASP A 80 12.77 -15.88 -0.32
N LYS A 81 13.14 -15.42 0.87
CA LYS A 81 13.54 -14.02 1.13
C LYS A 81 14.88 -13.66 0.49
N THR A 82 15.74 -14.65 0.26
CA THR A 82 17.13 -14.41 -0.17
C THR A 82 17.25 -13.87 -1.58
N ASP A 83 16.26 -14.14 -2.43
CA ASP A 83 16.28 -13.77 -3.83
C ASP A 83 15.41 -12.54 -4.15
N VAL A 84 14.60 -12.05 -3.19
CA VAL A 84 13.64 -10.97 -3.43
C VAL A 84 14.25 -9.60 -3.13
N SER A 85 14.29 -8.74 -4.14
CA SER A 85 14.73 -7.33 -3.98
C SER A 85 13.59 -6.39 -3.59
N HIS A 86 12.37 -6.65 -4.05
CA HIS A 86 11.18 -5.85 -3.76
C HIS A 86 9.95 -6.72 -3.55
N VAL A 87 9.10 -6.35 -2.62
CA VAL A 87 7.76 -6.92 -2.41
C VAL A 87 6.72 -5.86 -2.74
N VAL A 88 5.74 -6.23 -3.55
CA VAL A 88 4.57 -5.39 -3.85
C VAL A 88 3.33 -6.08 -3.30
N ILE A 89 2.57 -5.37 -2.49
CA ILE A 89 1.27 -5.81 -1.97
C ILE A 89 0.25 -4.75 -2.38
N ALA A 90 -0.55 -5.02 -3.39
CA ALA A 90 -1.45 -4.03 -3.97
C ALA A 90 -2.89 -4.54 -4.06
N GLY A 91 -3.86 -3.68 -3.69
CA GLY A 91 -5.28 -4.04 -3.78
C GLY A 91 -5.84 -4.74 -2.54
N MET A 92 -5.12 -4.68 -1.44
CA MET A 92 -5.51 -5.27 -0.16
C MET A 92 -5.80 -4.19 0.88
N GLY A 93 -6.61 -4.51 1.88
CA GLY A 93 -6.83 -3.66 3.05
C GLY A 93 -5.60 -3.66 3.97
N GLY A 94 -5.48 -2.60 4.79
CA GLY A 94 -4.34 -2.47 5.72
C GLY A 94 -4.21 -3.66 6.67
N GLU A 95 -5.31 -4.21 7.16
CA GLU A 95 -5.31 -5.41 8.03
C GLU A 95 -4.75 -6.64 7.31
N THR A 96 -5.12 -6.85 6.05
CA THR A 96 -4.59 -7.94 5.23
C THR A 96 -3.09 -7.77 4.99
N ILE A 97 -2.64 -6.54 4.71
CA ILE A 97 -1.20 -6.25 4.54
C ILE A 97 -0.44 -6.54 5.83
N ILE A 98 -0.97 -6.14 6.98
CA ILE A 98 -0.39 -6.44 8.29
C ILE A 98 -0.32 -7.95 8.51
N HIS A 99 -1.38 -8.68 8.20
CA HIS A 99 -1.41 -10.15 8.30
C HIS A 99 -0.34 -10.82 7.45
N ILE A 100 -0.14 -10.36 6.22
CA ILE A 100 0.92 -10.86 5.31
C ILE A 100 2.34 -10.59 5.85
N LEU A 101 2.54 -9.43 6.47
CA LEU A 101 3.85 -9.03 6.99
C LEU A 101 4.17 -9.65 8.36
N GLN A 102 3.16 -9.97 9.15
CA GLN A 102 3.28 -10.42 10.55
C GLN A 102 4.00 -11.77 10.75
N PRO A 103 3.78 -12.82 9.92
CA PRO A 103 4.46 -14.12 10.05
C PRO A 103 5.94 -14.08 9.66
N CYS A 104 6.37 -13.02 8.98
CA CYS A 104 7.76 -12.87 8.62
C CYS A 104 8.58 -12.53 9.87
N ASP A 105 9.66 -13.26 10.18
CA ASP A 105 10.50 -13.09 11.39
C ASP A 105 11.09 -11.69 11.55
N TRP A 106 11.01 -10.88 10.54
CA TRP A 106 11.40 -9.48 10.46
C TRP A 106 10.25 -8.51 10.79
N VAL A 107 9.06 -9.06 11.17
CA VAL A 107 7.86 -8.28 11.54
C VAL A 107 7.33 -8.82 12.86
N LYS A 108 7.47 -8.08 13.97
CA LYS A 108 6.98 -8.50 15.29
C LYS A 108 5.77 -7.70 15.73
N GLN A 109 4.72 -8.45 16.13
CA GLN A 109 3.52 -8.12 16.92
C GLN A 109 2.78 -6.79 16.63
N ALA A 110 1.51 -6.93 16.21
CA ALA A 110 0.59 -5.82 16.00
C ALA A 110 -0.73 -5.98 16.78
N VAL A 111 -1.21 -4.84 17.26
CA VAL A 111 -2.59 -4.57 17.65
C VAL A 111 -3.25 -3.87 16.46
N GLN A 112 -4.58 -3.95 16.30
CA GLN A 112 -5.33 -3.27 15.22
C GLN A 112 -4.96 -1.78 15.13
N LEU A 113 -4.16 -1.43 14.14
CA LEU A 113 -3.67 -0.08 13.90
C LEU A 113 -3.81 0.27 12.42
N ILE A 114 -3.94 1.55 12.13
CA ILE A 114 -3.82 2.07 10.76
C ILE A 114 -2.45 1.65 10.21
N LEU A 115 -2.38 1.26 8.95
CA LEU A 115 -1.20 0.64 8.35
C LEU A 115 0.09 1.46 8.59
N GLN A 116 0.05 2.78 8.42
CA GLN A 116 1.23 3.64 8.65
C GLN A 116 1.73 3.57 10.10
N GLN A 117 0.81 3.62 11.06
CA GLN A 117 1.16 3.54 12.48
C GLN A 117 1.74 2.17 12.84
N TRP A 118 1.19 1.09 12.25
CA TRP A 118 1.73 -0.25 12.43
C TRP A 118 3.14 -0.36 11.87
N LEU A 119 3.37 0.08 10.65
CA LEU A 119 4.69 0.10 10.00
C LEU A 119 5.71 0.85 10.87
N ALA A 120 5.38 2.06 11.30
CA ALA A 120 6.25 2.89 12.13
C ALA A 120 6.60 2.23 13.48
N LYS A 121 5.62 1.60 14.14
CA LYS A 121 5.82 0.89 15.42
C LYS A 121 6.57 -0.43 15.27
N ASN A 122 6.58 -1.02 14.10
CA ASN A 122 7.24 -2.30 13.84
C ASN A 122 8.57 -2.15 13.08
N GLY A 123 9.18 -0.98 13.12
CA GLY A 123 10.52 -0.76 12.62
C GLY A 123 10.62 -0.57 11.11
N TYR A 124 9.54 -0.10 10.47
CA TYR A 124 9.56 0.28 9.05
C TYR A 124 9.67 1.79 8.89
N ALA A 125 10.66 2.22 8.12
CA ALA A 125 10.73 3.58 7.61
C ALA A 125 9.83 3.72 6.38
N ILE A 126 8.97 4.74 6.36
CA ILE A 126 8.22 5.13 5.16
C ILE A 126 9.15 6.04 4.35
N LEU A 127 9.64 5.53 3.22
CA LEU A 127 10.60 6.23 2.35
C LEU A 127 9.90 7.16 1.36
N GLN A 128 8.68 6.79 0.97
CA GLN A 128 7.90 7.54 -0.02
C GLN A 128 6.42 7.25 0.18
N GLU A 129 5.61 8.29 0.01
CA GLU A 129 4.15 8.19 -0.02
C GLU A 129 3.58 8.90 -1.23
N GLN A 130 2.49 8.38 -1.75
CA GLN A 130 1.78 9.02 -2.87
C GLN A 130 0.30 8.66 -2.83
N VAL A 131 -0.56 9.66 -2.93
CA VAL A 131 -1.99 9.43 -3.17
C VAL A 131 -2.24 9.33 -4.67
N VAL A 132 -2.91 8.27 -5.08
CA VAL A 132 -3.35 8.05 -6.46
C VAL A 132 -4.87 7.96 -6.49
N LYS A 133 -5.49 8.66 -7.44
CA LYS A 133 -6.92 8.54 -7.73
C LYS A 133 -7.11 7.56 -8.89
N ASP A 134 -7.96 6.56 -8.69
CA ASP A 134 -8.34 5.60 -9.72
C ASP A 134 -9.87 5.47 -9.73
N GLY A 135 -10.51 6.02 -10.76
CA GLY A 135 -11.94 6.21 -10.81
C GLY A 135 -12.46 7.08 -9.65
N LYS A 136 -13.35 6.54 -8.82
CA LYS A 136 -13.92 7.21 -7.64
C LYS A 136 -13.15 6.96 -6.34
N PHE A 137 -12.10 6.14 -6.38
CA PHE A 137 -11.34 5.74 -5.20
C PHE A 137 -10.00 6.45 -5.12
N PHE A 138 -9.55 6.68 -3.88
CA PHE A 138 -8.20 7.13 -3.57
C PHE A 138 -7.44 5.99 -2.93
N TYR A 139 -6.18 5.84 -3.33
CA TYR A 139 -5.25 4.84 -2.80
C TYR A 139 -4.01 5.56 -2.29
N ASN A 140 -3.61 5.24 -1.08
CA ASN A 140 -2.33 5.69 -0.55
C ASN A 140 -1.29 4.59 -0.82
N LEU A 141 -0.26 4.92 -1.60
CA LEU A 141 0.87 4.07 -1.90
C LEU A 141 1.99 4.39 -0.91
N LEU A 142 2.59 3.36 -0.35
CA LEU A 142 3.71 3.47 0.58
C LEU A 142 4.89 2.68 0.05
N ARG A 143 6.06 3.31 -0.03
CA ARG A 143 7.34 2.62 -0.17
C ARG A 143 8.00 2.58 1.19
N VAL A 144 8.24 1.38 1.70
CA VAL A 144 8.76 1.19 3.05
C VAL A 144 10.03 0.34 3.03
N GLN A 145 10.87 0.54 4.05
CA GLN A 145 12.04 -0.27 4.29
C GLN A 145 12.10 -0.63 5.77
N TYR A 146 12.38 -1.88 6.07
CA TYR A 146 12.64 -2.32 7.44
C TYR A 146 14.05 -1.89 7.86
N ASP A 147 14.16 -1.16 8.97
CA ASP A 147 15.42 -0.74 9.57
C ASP A 147 15.48 -1.01 11.09
N GLY A 148 14.42 -1.61 11.64
CA GLY A 148 14.29 -1.94 13.06
C GLY A 148 14.06 -0.76 14.00
N VAL A 149 13.95 0.47 13.47
CA VAL A 149 13.76 1.67 14.28
C VAL A 149 12.29 1.96 14.51
N VAL A 150 11.84 1.91 15.76
CA VAL A 150 10.47 2.27 16.16
C VAL A 150 10.26 3.77 16.07
N ARG A 151 9.15 4.18 15.41
CA ARG A 151 8.79 5.58 15.20
C ARG A 151 7.41 5.88 15.74
N THR A 152 7.21 7.12 16.18
CA THR A 152 5.89 7.66 16.54
C THR A 152 5.45 8.63 15.44
N LEU A 153 4.24 8.43 14.95
CA LEU A 153 3.62 9.33 13.98
C LEU A 153 2.67 10.31 14.69
N THR A 154 2.61 11.53 14.18
CA THR A 154 1.57 12.48 14.57
C THR A 154 0.18 11.97 14.17
N PRO A 155 -0.91 12.47 14.76
CA PRO A 155 -2.26 12.10 14.35
C PRO A 155 -2.51 12.30 12.84
N LEU A 156 -2.02 13.39 12.25
CA LEU A 156 -2.14 13.66 10.83
C LEU A 156 -1.35 12.66 9.98
N GLU A 157 -0.09 12.39 10.31
CA GLU A 157 0.74 11.41 9.60
C GLU A 157 0.15 10.01 9.66
N ARG A 158 -0.47 9.64 10.76
CA ARG A 158 -1.16 8.37 10.93
C ARG A 158 -2.36 8.21 9.99
N GLU A 159 -3.15 9.29 9.80
CA GLU A 159 -4.40 9.25 9.03
C GLU A 159 -4.21 9.55 7.54
N ILE A 160 -3.26 10.40 7.21
CA ILE A 160 -3.07 10.95 5.85
C ILE A 160 -1.68 10.62 5.30
N GLY A 161 -0.67 10.51 6.19
CA GLY A 161 0.74 10.42 5.83
C GLY A 161 1.37 11.78 5.56
N VAL A 162 2.62 11.74 5.06
CA VAL A 162 3.37 12.93 4.65
C VAL A 162 3.10 13.19 3.18
N GLN A 163 2.32 14.21 2.86
CA GLN A 163 1.82 14.49 1.51
C GLN A 163 2.26 15.86 0.99
N ASP A 164 2.40 15.96 -0.32
CA ASP A 164 2.55 17.24 -1.01
C ASP A 164 1.17 17.91 -1.20
N TRP A 165 0.85 18.85 -0.34
CA TRP A 165 -0.43 19.56 -0.32
C TRP A 165 -0.62 20.53 -1.51
N SER A 166 0.39 20.77 -2.34
CA SER A 166 0.22 21.51 -3.60
C SER A 166 -0.48 20.68 -4.69
N ASN A 167 -0.52 19.35 -4.52
CA ASN A 167 -1.10 18.42 -5.49
C ASN A 167 -2.64 18.37 -5.37
N ALA A 168 -3.34 18.61 -6.47
CA ALA A 168 -4.80 18.60 -6.52
C ALA A 168 -5.43 17.25 -6.11
N VAL A 169 -4.77 16.12 -6.38
CA VAL A 169 -5.24 14.79 -5.95
C VAL A 169 -5.15 14.65 -4.44
N VAL A 170 -4.07 15.15 -3.82
CA VAL A 170 -3.89 15.18 -2.37
C VAL A 170 -4.93 16.09 -1.72
N GLN A 171 -5.21 17.26 -2.30
CA GLN A 171 -6.24 18.16 -1.85
C GLN A 171 -7.63 17.47 -1.83
N ALA A 172 -8.00 16.79 -2.92
CA ALA A 172 -9.27 16.07 -3.02
C ALA A 172 -9.35 14.90 -2.02
N TYR A 173 -8.25 14.16 -1.83
CA TYR A 173 -8.15 13.11 -0.82
C TYR A 173 -8.30 13.67 0.59
N GLY A 174 -7.61 14.77 0.90
CA GLY A 174 -7.66 15.45 2.18
C GLY A 174 -9.08 15.90 2.54
N ARG A 175 -9.82 16.52 1.59
CA ARG A 175 -11.22 16.92 1.79
C ARG A 175 -12.09 15.72 2.17
N ARG A 176 -12.00 14.62 1.40
CA ARG A 176 -12.77 13.40 1.69
C ARG A 176 -12.43 12.77 3.05
N LYS A 177 -11.15 12.78 3.42
CA LYS A 177 -10.71 12.29 4.74
C LYS A 177 -11.21 13.20 5.86
N ARG A 178 -11.13 14.49 5.68
CA ARG A 178 -11.63 15.50 6.63
C ARG A 178 -13.10 15.27 6.95
N GLU A 179 -13.96 15.17 5.93
CA GLU A 179 -15.40 14.90 6.10
C GLU A 179 -15.65 13.59 6.87
N ARG A 180 -14.94 12.53 6.48
CA ARG A 180 -15.07 11.22 7.13
C ARG A 180 -14.65 11.26 8.59
N LEU A 181 -13.50 11.87 8.91
CA LEU A 181 -13.00 11.97 10.28
C LEU A 181 -13.89 12.81 11.16
N GLN A 182 -14.44 13.91 10.64
CA GLN A 182 -15.45 14.72 11.33
C GLN A 182 -16.67 13.87 11.71
N THR A 183 -17.25 13.14 10.75
CA THR A 183 -18.41 12.27 11.00
C THR A 183 -18.11 11.18 12.04
N ILE A 184 -16.94 10.53 11.95
CA ILE A 184 -16.54 9.51 12.93
C ILE A 184 -16.40 10.13 14.32
N ALA A 185 -15.71 11.28 14.44
CA ALA A 185 -15.50 11.95 15.72
C ALA A 185 -16.83 12.28 16.42
N GLU A 186 -17.81 12.80 15.67
CA GLU A 186 -19.16 13.08 16.17
C GLU A 186 -19.88 11.82 16.67
N GLN A 187 -19.75 10.71 15.94
CA GLN A 187 -20.40 9.44 16.30
C GLN A 187 -19.81 8.81 17.58
N ILE A 188 -18.49 8.93 17.78
CA ILE A 188 -17.78 8.27 18.90
C ILE A 188 -17.55 9.21 20.08
N GLN A 189 -17.92 10.47 20.02
CA GLN A 189 -17.62 11.49 21.04
C GLN A 189 -18.01 11.06 22.47
N ASN A 190 -19.15 10.37 22.61
CA ASN A 190 -19.63 9.90 23.91
C ASN A 190 -19.06 8.54 24.32
N SER A 191 -18.70 7.67 23.36
CA SER A 191 -18.21 6.33 23.61
C SER A 191 -16.68 6.25 23.71
N ASN A 192 -15.98 7.13 23.01
CA ASN A 192 -14.51 7.23 23.03
C ASN A 192 -14.04 8.67 22.84
N PRO A 193 -14.15 9.51 23.88
CA PRO A 193 -13.83 10.96 23.78
C PRO A 193 -12.36 11.21 23.39
N ALA A 194 -11.42 10.37 23.82
CA ALA A 194 -10.00 10.54 23.52
C ALA A 194 -9.72 10.36 22.02
N MET A 195 -10.28 9.31 21.42
CA MET A 195 -10.15 9.08 19.97
C MET A 195 -10.91 10.15 19.15
N ALA A 196 -12.05 10.60 19.64
CA ALA A 196 -12.78 11.71 19.00
C ALA A 196 -11.95 12.99 18.97
N ALA A 197 -11.26 13.32 20.07
CA ALA A 197 -10.36 14.48 20.16
C ALA A 197 -9.17 14.35 19.18
N ASP A 198 -8.55 13.18 19.07
CA ASP A 198 -7.50 12.91 18.07
C ASP A 198 -7.98 13.18 16.64
N TYR A 199 -9.17 12.69 16.27
CA TYR A 199 -9.73 12.93 14.94
C TYR A 199 -10.06 14.39 14.70
N LEU A 200 -10.62 15.12 15.68
CA LEU A 200 -10.88 16.55 15.58
C LEU A 200 -9.60 17.38 15.44
N GLN A 201 -8.51 16.95 16.08
CA GLN A 201 -7.20 17.57 15.86
C GLN A 201 -6.76 17.42 14.39
N VAL A 202 -6.89 16.22 13.81
CA VAL A 202 -6.58 15.99 12.39
C VAL A 202 -7.46 16.82 11.48
N VAL A 203 -8.76 16.94 11.79
CA VAL A 203 -9.70 17.79 11.03
C VAL A 203 -9.24 19.25 11.03
N ALA A 204 -8.88 19.79 12.20
CA ALA A 204 -8.41 21.18 12.32
C ALA A 204 -7.09 21.40 11.53
N GLU A 205 -6.15 20.46 11.58
CA GLU A 205 -4.92 20.54 10.78
C GLU A 205 -5.21 20.47 9.28
N LEU A 206 -6.19 19.65 8.84
CA LEU A 206 -6.62 19.58 7.45
C LEU A 206 -7.25 20.89 6.98
N ASP A 207 -8.08 21.53 7.79
CA ASP A 207 -8.70 22.83 7.47
C ASP A 207 -7.64 23.92 7.19
N HIS A 208 -6.49 23.87 7.85
CA HIS A 208 -5.36 24.77 7.57
C HIS A 208 -4.59 24.43 6.28
N ARG A 209 -4.57 23.17 5.85
CA ARG A 209 -3.79 22.71 4.69
C ARG A 209 -4.60 22.69 3.40
N LEU A 210 -5.92 22.59 3.51
CA LEU A 210 -6.81 22.53 2.35
C LEU A 210 -7.04 23.94 1.81
N GLN A 211 -6.72 24.11 0.53
CA GLN A 211 -7.05 25.36 -0.17
C GLN A 211 -8.56 25.45 -0.42
N PRO A 212 -9.13 26.68 -0.44
CA PRO A 212 -10.52 26.86 -0.88
C PRO A 212 -10.72 26.24 -2.26
N GLU A 213 -11.88 25.62 -2.49
CA GLU A 213 -12.22 25.16 -3.82
C GLU A 213 -12.25 26.37 -4.76
N SER A 214 -11.49 26.29 -5.85
CA SER A 214 -11.62 27.28 -6.94
C SER A 214 -13.02 27.13 -7.52
N VAL A 215 -13.86 28.13 -7.34
CA VAL A 215 -15.21 28.23 -7.89
C VAL A 215 -15.16 28.33 -9.41
#